data_9e2179f36b76261cad97fe1d2717fb99
#
_entry.id   9e2179f36b76261cad97fe1d2717fb99
#
_cell.length_a   1.000
_cell.length_b   1.000
_cell.length_c   1.000
_cell.angle_alpha   90.00
_cell.angle_beta   90.00
_cell.angle_gamma   90.00
#
_symmetry.space_group_name_H-M   'P 1'
#
loop_
_entity.id
_entity.type
_entity.pdbx_description
1 polymer ?
#
loop_
_entity_poly.entity_id
_entity_poly.type
_entity_poly.pdbx_seq_one_letter_code
_entity_poly.pdbx_strand_id
1 'polypeptide(L)'
;SHMKGGPSIEYLLDLALGENEIIANKAAEVLKTQVFLYEADTDRLESAFNDGNKVARSIIESYSKAEFFTNLPEIEEEIEVVAFVAGVGDISTDLLSPGSDAHSRSDRQLHGQCLFEHNKEKQEALKALQANHPDKRVMLTAEKGTMGVGSSRMSGVNNVALWIGKKASKYVPFINIAPVVAGTNGISPIFLTTVGVTGGIGLDLKNWVKKKDPEGNTIIDQDGEPVLEEIYEVKTGDVFTINTKEKKLYKDGIQVKDVSAAFTPQKMEFMKAGGSYAVVFGKKLQ
;
A
#
# COMPACT_ATOMS: atom_id res chain seq x y z
N SER A 1 19.47 -3.51 -2.48
CA SER A 1 19.97 -2.49 -3.39
C SER A 1 19.20 -1.19 -3.16
N HIS A 2 19.92 -0.09 -3.04
CA HIS A 2 19.35 1.25 -2.91
C HIS A 2 19.49 2.07 -4.20
N MET A 3 19.81 1.39 -5.30
CA MET A 3 20.00 2.03 -6.61
C MET A 3 18.66 2.19 -7.33
N LYS A 4 18.59 3.16 -8.23
CA LYS A 4 17.36 3.52 -8.93
C LYS A 4 17.08 2.61 -10.11
N GLY A 5 15.89 2.01 -10.14
CA GLY A 5 15.26 1.42 -11.32
C GLY A 5 16.09 0.43 -12.12
N GLY A 6 16.07 0.56 -13.44
CA GLY A 6 16.75 -0.32 -14.39
C GLY A 6 18.23 -0.57 -14.10
N PRO A 7 19.06 0.47 -13.88
CA PRO A 7 20.49 0.26 -13.61
C PRO A 7 20.80 -0.62 -12.41
N SER A 8 19.91 -0.67 -11.41
CA SER A 8 20.12 -1.56 -10.27
C SER A 8 19.82 -3.02 -10.58
N ILE A 9 18.89 -3.30 -11.48
CA ILE A 9 18.58 -4.66 -11.94
C ILE A 9 19.71 -5.18 -12.82
N GLU A 10 20.16 -4.39 -13.79
CA GLU A 10 21.32 -4.74 -14.63
C GLU A 10 22.55 -5.07 -13.79
N TYR A 11 22.87 -4.21 -12.81
CA TYR A 11 24.00 -4.44 -11.92
C TYR A 11 23.83 -5.70 -11.04
N LEU A 12 22.63 -5.96 -10.54
CA LEU A 12 22.34 -7.19 -9.81
C LEU A 12 22.48 -8.43 -10.70
N LEU A 13 22.08 -8.33 -11.96
CA LEU A 13 22.22 -9.41 -12.92
C LEU A 13 23.70 -9.66 -13.26
N ASP A 14 24.50 -8.60 -13.43
CA ASP A 14 25.96 -8.72 -13.60
C ASP A 14 26.60 -9.45 -12.41
N LEU A 15 26.20 -9.10 -11.19
CA LEU A 15 26.68 -9.78 -9.99
C LEU A 15 26.22 -11.25 -9.90
N ALA A 16 24.96 -11.51 -10.27
CA ALA A 16 24.38 -12.87 -10.22
C ALA A 16 25.00 -13.81 -11.26
N LEU A 17 25.40 -13.28 -12.41
CA LEU A 17 26.04 -14.03 -13.48
C LEU A 17 27.58 -14.02 -13.39
N GLY A 18 28.15 -13.31 -12.40
CA GLY A 18 29.59 -13.19 -12.20
C GLY A 18 30.23 -14.45 -11.56
N GLU A 19 31.56 -14.47 -11.55
CA GLU A 19 32.35 -15.65 -11.12
C GLU A 19 32.35 -15.88 -9.59
N ASN A 20 32.07 -14.85 -8.79
CA ASN A 20 32.09 -14.98 -7.33
C ASN A 20 30.78 -15.59 -6.83
N GLU A 21 30.82 -16.87 -6.51
CA GLU A 21 29.66 -17.66 -6.13
C GLU A 21 28.88 -17.07 -4.92
N ILE A 22 29.56 -16.51 -3.92
CA ILE A 22 28.92 -15.92 -2.74
C ILE A 22 28.13 -14.66 -3.14
N ILE A 23 28.73 -13.80 -3.95
CA ILE A 23 28.10 -12.58 -4.44
C ILE A 23 26.95 -12.94 -5.39
N ALA A 24 27.19 -13.88 -6.31
CA ALA A 24 26.20 -14.33 -7.27
C ALA A 24 24.92 -14.86 -6.59
N ASN A 25 25.07 -15.72 -5.60
CA ASN A 25 23.93 -16.24 -4.85
C ASN A 25 23.18 -15.15 -4.07
N LYS A 26 23.88 -14.18 -3.46
CA LYS A 26 23.23 -13.04 -2.78
C LYS A 26 22.46 -12.15 -3.75
N ALA A 27 23.01 -11.89 -4.93
CA ALA A 27 22.33 -11.13 -5.96
C ALA A 27 21.10 -11.88 -6.50
N ALA A 28 21.21 -13.20 -6.68
CA ALA A 28 20.11 -14.05 -7.09
C ALA A 28 18.93 -14.02 -6.10
N GLU A 29 19.19 -14.04 -4.79
CA GLU A 29 18.11 -13.94 -3.79
C GLU A 29 17.33 -12.62 -3.92
N VAL A 30 17.97 -11.55 -4.32
CA VAL A 30 17.28 -10.29 -4.62
C VAL A 30 16.50 -10.38 -5.93
N LEU A 31 17.10 -10.92 -7.00
CA LEU A 31 16.45 -11.04 -8.30
C LEU A 31 15.21 -11.94 -8.27
N LYS A 32 15.24 -13.03 -7.50
CA LYS A 32 14.07 -13.91 -7.27
C LYS A 32 12.87 -13.17 -6.71
N THR A 33 13.06 -12.00 -6.08
CA THR A 33 12.00 -11.18 -5.51
C THR A 33 11.52 -10.06 -6.43
N GLN A 34 12.14 -9.90 -7.60
CA GLN A 34 11.76 -8.88 -8.58
C GLN A 34 10.69 -9.44 -9.52
N VAL A 35 9.49 -8.85 -9.49
CA VAL A 35 8.35 -9.28 -10.32
C VAL A 35 8.53 -8.85 -11.78
N PHE A 36 9.36 -7.81 -12.03
CA PHE A 36 9.56 -7.25 -13.35
C PHE A 36 11.05 -7.18 -13.69
N LEU A 37 11.42 -7.89 -14.76
CA LEU A 37 12.67 -7.69 -15.47
C LEU A 37 12.37 -7.04 -16.82
N TYR A 38 13.30 -6.23 -17.31
CA TYR A 38 13.23 -5.74 -18.67
C TYR A 38 13.51 -6.90 -19.65
N GLU A 39 13.03 -6.77 -20.90
CA GLU A 39 13.22 -7.79 -21.94
C GLU A 39 14.69 -8.19 -22.09
N ALA A 40 15.58 -7.19 -22.22
CA ALA A 40 17.03 -7.42 -22.33
C ALA A 40 17.63 -8.17 -21.13
N ASP A 41 17.15 -7.91 -19.91
CA ASP A 41 17.61 -8.62 -18.71
C ASP A 41 17.10 -10.06 -18.70
N THR A 42 15.88 -10.29 -19.20
CA THR A 42 15.30 -11.62 -19.34
C THR A 42 16.07 -12.45 -20.36
N ASP A 43 16.42 -11.88 -21.52
CA ASP A 43 17.20 -12.53 -22.57
C ASP A 43 18.59 -12.94 -22.07
N ARG A 44 19.26 -12.07 -21.30
CA ARG A 44 20.56 -12.37 -20.68
C ARG A 44 20.46 -13.53 -19.69
N LEU A 45 19.39 -13.52 -18.86
CA LEU A 45 19.16 -14.57 -17.88
C LEU A 45 18.89 -15.91 -18.57
N GLU A 46 18.08 -15.90 -19.66
CA GLU A 46 17.78 -17.09 -20.46
C GLU A 46 19.04 -17.63 -21.15
N SER A 47 19.86 -16.76 -21.74
CA SER A 47 21.14 -17.17 -22.34
C SER A 47 22.04 -17.87 -21.32
N ALA A 48 22.21 -17.24 -20.15
CA ALA A 48 23.03 -17.84 -19.09
C ALA A 48 22.44 -19.18 -18.57
N PHE A 49 21.13 -19.31 -18.51
CA PHE A 49 20.47 -20.56 -18.17
C PHE A 49 20.78 -21.66 -19.21
N ASN A 50 20.70 -21.33 -20.49
CA ASN A 50 20.98 -22.25 -21.59
C ASN A 50 22.46 -22.66 -21.61
N ASP A 51 23.37 -21.78 -21.19
CA ASP A 51 24.80 -22.04 -21.01
C ASP A 51 25.11 -22.86 -19.74
N GLY A 52 24.09 -23.25 -18.98
CA GLY A 52 24.24 -24.11 -17.81
C GLY A 52 24.59 -23.39 -16.52
N ASN A 53 24.46 -22.05 -16.45
CA ASN A 53 24.70 -21.29 -15.24
C ASN A 53 23.69 -21.67 -14.15
N LYS A 54 24.19 -22.17 -13.01
CA LYS A 54 23.34 -22.68 -11.89
C LYS A 54 22.57 -21.55 -11.20
N VAL A 55 23.14 -20.36 -11.13
CA VAL A 55 22.51 -19.20 -10.50
C VAL A 55 21.35 -18.72 -11.36
N ALA A 56 21.57 -18.56 -12.68
CA ALA A 56 20.51 -18.23 -13.62
C ALA A 56 19.35 -19.26 -13.54
N ARG A 57 19.69 -20.55 -13.50
CA ARG A 57 18.71 -21.63 -13.30
C ARG A 57 17.87 -21.40 -12.05
N SER A 58 18.50 -21.10 -10.92
CA SER A 58 17.78 -20.91 -9.65
C SER A 58 16.80 -19.73 -9.68
N ILE A 59 17.12 -18.67 -10.42
CA ILE A 59 16.26 -17.51 -10.59
C ILE A 59 15.06 -17.86 -11.47
N ILE A 60 15.29 -18.51 -12.63
CA ILE A 60 14.23 -18.92 -13.55
C ILE A 60 13.29 -19.93 -12.91
N GLU A 61 13.82 -20.91 -12.16
CA GLU A 61 13.01 -21.88 -11.43
C GLU A 61 12.14 -21.21 -10.36
N SER A 62 12.63 -20.18 -9.68
CA SER A 62 11.84 -19.41 -8.72
C SER A 62 10.68 -18.69 -9.42
N TYR A 63 10.94 -18.10 -10.58
CA TYR A 63 9.89 -17.45 -11.39
C TYR A 63 8.87 -18.45 -11.92
N SER A 64 9.34 -19.61 -12.43
CA SER A 64 8.44 -20.64 -12.98
C SER A 64 7.53 -21.24 -11.92
N LYS A 65 7.96 -21.28 -10.65
CA LYS A 65 7.14 -21.68 -9.50
C LYS A 65 6.24 -20.56 -8.99
N ALA A 66 6.40 -19.36 -9.50
CA ALA A 66 5.68 -18.16 -9.04
C ALA A 66 5.73 -18.01 -7.51
N GLU A 67 6.89 -18.21 -6.89
CA GLU A 67 7.05 -18.22 -5.43
C GLU A 67 6.62 -16.91 -4.79
N PHE A 68 6.80 -15.77 -5.50
CA PHE A 68 6.29 -14.47 -5.08
C PHE A 68 4.77 -14.38 -5.03
N PHE A 69 4.06 -15.32 -5.65
CA PHE A 69 2.61 -15.36 -5.75
C PHE A 69 2.00 -16.54 -4.98
N THR A 70 2.68 -17.69 -4.92
CA THR A 70 2.15 -18.93 -4.31
C THR A 70 2.40 -19.03 -2.81
N ASN A 71 3.44 -18.37 -2.30
CA ASN A 71 3.84 -18.44 -0.88
C ASN A 71 3.44 -17.19 -0.09
N LEU A 72 2.20 -16.73 -0.28
CA LEU A 72 1.69 -15.54 0.39
C LEU A 72 0.98 -15.91 1.70
N PRO A 73 1.08 -15.03 2.72
CA PRO A 73 0.35 -15.24 3.96
C PRO A 73 -1.16 -15.11 3.73
N GLU A 74 -1.93 -15.83 4.53
CA GLU A 74 -3.36 -15.58 4.62
C GLU A 74 -3.64 -14.18 5.20
N ILE A 75 -4.78 -13.61 4.82
CA ILE A 75 -5.24 -12.34 5.42
C ILE A 75 -5.74 -12.67 6.82
N GLU A 76 -5.29 -11.90 7.80
CA GLU A 76 -5.75 -12.05 9.18
C GLU A 76 -7.27 -11.85 9.24
N GLU A 77 -7.95 -12.66 10.06
CA GLU A 77 -9.41 -12.52 10.28
C GLU A 77 -9.73 -11.19 10.97
N GLU A 78 -8.89 -10.79 11.92
CA GLU A 78 -8.98 -9.50 12.58
C GLU A 78 -7.70 -8.70 12.37
N ILE A 79 -7.86 -7.46 11.97
CA ILE A 79 -6.76 -6.50 11.79
C ILE A 79 -7.00 -5.33 12.73
N GLU A 80 -6.21 -5.23 13.78
CA GLU A 80 -6.20 -4.04 14.62
C GLU A 80 -5.46 -2.90 13.92
N VAL A 81 -6.08 -1.73 13.91
CA VAL A 81 -5.51 -0.53 13.32
C VAL A 81 -5.57 0.63 14.30
N VAL A 82 -4.53 1.46 14.29
CA VAL A 82 -4.49 2.74 15.00
C VAL A 82 -4.57 3.88 14.00
N ALA A 83 -5.49 4.80 14.20
CA ALA A 83 -5.70 5.91 13.27
C ALA A 83 -4.56 6.94 13.36
N PHE A 84 -4.12 7.44 12.21
CA PHE A 84 -3.27 8.60 12.06
C PHE A 84 -3.94 9.61 11.15
N VAL A 85 -4.34 10.76 11.72
CA VAL A 85 -4.99 11.84 10.97
C VAL A 85 -3.92 12.64 10.22
N ALA A 86 -3.89 12.52 8.91
CA ALA A 86 -2.93 13.19 8.03
C ALA A 86 -3.14 14.72 7.99
N GLY A 87 -4.35 15.18 8.21
CA GLY A 87 -4.72 16.59 8.24
C GLY A 87 -6.22 16.79 8.30
N VAL A 88 -6.62 18.06 8.41
CA VAL A 88 -8.02 18.50 8.41
C VAL A 88 -8.41 18.90 6.97
N GLY A 89 -9.62 18.56 6.56
CA GLY A 89 -10.10 18.80 5.20
C GLY A 89 -9.56 17.77 4.19
N ASP A 90 -9.64 18.10 2.92
CA ASP A 90 -9.23 17.19 1.84
C ASP A 90 -7.73 16.93 1.85
N ILE A 91 -7.36 15.67 1.83
CA ILE A 91 -5.97 15.24 1.73
C ILE A 91 -5.62 15.04 0.26
N SER A 92 -4.81 15.97 -0.25
CA SER A 92 -4.30 15.89 -1.61
C SER A 92 -3.31 14.76 -1.78
N THR A 93 -3.31 14.15 -2.97
CA THR A 93 -2.25 13.21 -3.37
C THR A 93 -0.88 13.88 -3.43
N ASP A 94 -0.79 15.20 -3.50
CA ASP A 94 0.49 15.91 -3.46
C ASP A 94 1.08 15.98 -2.04
N LEU A 95 0.25 15.95 -1.00
CA LEU A 95 0.72 15.74 0.36
C LEU A 95 1.38 14.36 0.54
N LEU A 96 0.92 13.37 -0.22
CA LEU A 96 1.42 11.99 -0.17
C LEU A 96 2.59 11.77 -1.15
N SER A 97 2.63 12.49 -2.26
CA SER A 97 3.60 12.36 -3.35
C SER A 97 3.68 13.67 -4.13
N PRO A 98 4.51 14.64 -3.69
CA PRO A 98 4.60 15.96 -4.29
C PRO A 98 5.00 15.92 -5.76
N GLY A 99 4.40 16.79 -6.54
CA GLY A 99 4.75 16.97 -7.96
C GLY A 99 6.19 17.45 -8.17
N SER A 100 6.72 18.27 -7.25
CA SER A 100 8.12 18.73 -7.23
C SER A 100 9.12 17.57 -7.25
N ASP A 101 8.78 16.46 -6.62
CA ASP A 101 9.64 15.28 -6.46
C ASP A 101 9.33 14.16 -7.47
N ALA A 102 8.55 14.48 -8.52
CA ALA A 102 8.14 13.51 -9.53
C ALA A 102 9.33 12.77 -10.21
N HIS A 103 10.49 13.42 -10.29
CA HIS A 103 11.72 12.84 -10.84
C HIS A 103 12.23 11.62 -10.06
N SER A 104 11.88 11.49 -8.78
CA SER A 104 12.30 10.38 -7.92
C SER A 104 11.33 9.19 -7.92
N ARG A 105 10.17 9.27 -8.62
CA ARG A 105 9.11 8.25 -8.59
C ARG A 105 9.52 6.87 -9.08
N SER A 106 10.54 6.79 -9.92
CA SER A 106 11.12 5.51 -10.37
C SER A 106 11.85 4.76 -9.25
N ASP A 107 12.31 5.48 -8.23
CA ASP A 107 12.92 4.91 -7.03
C ASP A 107 11.95 5.07 -5.84
N ARG A 108 11.20 4.00 -5.56
CA ARG A 108 10.16 4.03 -4.51
C ARG A 108 10.72 4.34 -3.12
N GLN A 109 11.95 3.91 -2.82
CA GLN A 109 12.57 4.15 -1.52
C GLN A 109 12.95 5.63 -1.35
N LEU A 110 13.49 6.23 -2.41
CA LEU A 110 13.82 7.64 -2.40
C LEU A 110 12.53 8.48 -2.38
N HIS A 111 11.58 8.19 -3.29
CA HIS A 111 10.33 8.93 -3.39
C HIS A 111 9.47 8.79 -2.13
N GLY A 112 9.54 7.66 -1.45
CA GLY A 112 8.83 7.44 -0.18
C GLY A 112 9.20 8.45 0.91
N GLN A 113 10.38 9.07 0.85
CA GLN A 113 10.78 10.12 1.79
C GLN A 113 9.99 11.42 1.63
N CYS A 114 9.30 11.59 0.48
CA CYS A 114 8.48 12.77 0.20
C CYS A 114 7.09 12.71 0.84
N LEU A 115 6.74 11.64 1.55
CA LEU A 115 5.46 11.57 2.25
C LEU A 115 5.29 12.79 3.18
N PHE A 116 4.12 13.42 3.14
CA PHE A 116 3.79 14.64 3.87
C PHE A 116 4.62 15.87 3.44
N GLU A 117 4.99 15.97 2.14
CA GLU A 117 5.73 17.11 1.58
C GLU A 117 6.99 17.44 2.38
N HIS A 118 7.74 16.43 2.77
CA HIS A 118 8.93 16.56 3.62
C HIS A 118 8.65 17.14 5.03
N ASN A 119 7.39 17.11 5.48
CA ASN A 119 7.04 17.53 6.83
C ASN A 119 7.60 16.54 7.87
N LYS A 120 8.79 16.86 8.39
CA LYS A 120 9.51 15.98 9.33
C LYS A 120 8.76 15.79 10.64
N GLU A 121 8.09 16.81 11.14
CA GLU A 121 7.31 16.72 12.38
C GLU A 121 6.18 15.69 12.22
N LYS A 122 5.45 15.74 11.11
CA LYS A 122 4.39 14.77 10.81
C LYS A 122 4.94 13.36 10.58
N GLN A 123 6.09 13.24 9.93
CA GLN A 123 6.78 11.96 9.76
C GLN A 123 7.21 11.37 11.11
N GLU A 124 7.77 12.17 12.01
CA GLU A 124 8.16 11.73 13.34
C GLU A 124 6.95 11.37 14.21
N ALA A 125 5.85 12.13 14.12
CA ALA A 125 4.61 11.78 14.79
C ALA A 125 4.05 10.42 14.33
N LEU A 126 4.13 10.12 13.03
CA LEU A 126 3.75 8.82 12.49
C LEU A 126 4.65 7.69 13.02
N LYS A 127 5.97 7.89 13.06
CA LYS A 127 6.92 6.92 13.63
C LYS A 127 6.66 6.69 15.12
N ALA A 128 6.42 7.77 15.87
CA ALA A 128 6.09 7.67 17.29
C ALA A 128 4.79 6.89 17.53
N LEU A 129 3.77 7.13 16.71
CA LEU A 129 2.52 6.36 16.79
C LEU A 129 2.77 4.87 16.54
N GLN A 130 3.57 4.53 15.52
CA GLN A 130 3.94 3.14 15.23
C GLN A 130 4.75 2.48 16.35
N ALA A 131 5.67 3.23 16.96
CA ALA A 131 6.47 2.75 18.08
C ALA A 131 5.62 2.48 19.35
N ASN A 132 4.59 3.29 19.57
CA ASN A 132 3.66 3.13 20.68
C ASN A 132 2.61 2.00 20.45
N HIS A 133 2.42 1.58 19.19
CA HIS A 133 1.47 0.54 18.81
C HIS A 133 2.14 -0.48 17.86
N PRO A 134 3.20 -1.20 18.31
CA PRO A 134 3.99 -2.07 17.44
C PRO A 134 3.23 -3.29 16.91
N ASP A 135 2.17 -3.68 17.60
CA ASP A 135 1.26 -4.78 17.29
C ASP A 135 0.15 -4.40 16.30
N LYS A 136 -0.11 -3.10 16.12
CA LYS A 136 -1.20 -2.60 15.28
C LYS A 136 -0.70 -2.06 13.94
N ARG A 137 -1.56 -2.09 12.94
CA ARG A 137 -1.31 -1.37 11.69
C ARG A 137 -1.75 0.09 11.84
N VAL A 138 -1.12 0.98 11.10
CA VAL A 138 -1.61 2.36 11.01
C VAL A 138 -2.70 2.45 9.95
N MET A 139 -3.79 3.13 10.29
CA MET A 139 -4.82 3.57 9.36
C MET A 139 -4.63 5.05 9.09
N LEU A 140 -4.17 5.39 7.89
CA LEU A 140 -4.04 6.79 7.47
C LEU A 140 -5.41 7.37 7.12
N THR A 141 -5.78 8.50 7.69
CA THR A 141 -7.09 9.13 7.45
C THR A 141 -7.01 10.64 7.35
N ALA A 142 -8.11 11.26 6.91
CA ALA A 142 -8.35 12.70 6.93
C ALA A 142 -9.38 13.04 8.01
N GLU A 143 -9.31 14.22 8.61
CA GLU A 143 -10.37 14.78 9.44
C GLU A 143 -11.28 15.69 8.58
N LYS A 144 -12.58 15.43 8.58
CA LYS A 144 -13.62 16.21 7.86
C LYS A 144 -13.39 16.36 6.35
N GLY A 145 -12.57 15.50 5.73
CA GLY A 145 -12.21 15.66 4.32
C GLY A 145 -12.16 14.37 3.55
N THR A 146 -11.98 14.52 2.25
CA THR A 146 -11.83 13.42 1.30
C THR A 146 -10.37 13.02 1.21
N MET A 147 -10.08 11.73 1.36
CA MET A 147 -8.73 11.20 1.19
C MET A 147 -8.38 11.03 -0.29
N GLY A 148 -7.19 11.49 -0.68
CA GLY A 148 -6.59 11.15 -1.97
C GLY A 148 -7.13 11.94 -3.17
N VAL A 149 -7.40 13.23 -2.99
CA VAL A 149 -7.79 14.16 -4.06
C VAL A 149 -6.55 14.54 -4.86
N GLY A 150 -6.57 14.34 -6.19
CA GLY A 150 -5.47 14.74 -7.08
C GLY A 150 -5.03 13.65 -8.07
N SER A 151 -3.89 13.86 -8.74
CA SER A 151 -3.40 13.03 -9.85
C SER A 151 -2.29 12.05 -9.48
N SER A 152 -1.50 12.31 -8.43
CA SER A 152 -0.32 11.52 -8.01
C SER A 152 -0.70 10.25 -7.22
N ARG A 153 -1.73 9.52 -7.68
CA ARG A 153 -2.39 8.46 -6.92
C ARG A 153 -1.50 7.26 -6.66
N MET A 154 -0.91 6.68 -7.70
CA MET A 154 -0.08 5.47 -7.59
C MET A 154 1.15 5.73 -6.72
N SER A 155 1.88 6.81 -6.96
CA SER A 155 3.05 7.17 -6.16
C SER A 155 2.67 7.53 -4.72
N GLY A 156 1.53 8.21 -4.51
CA GLY A 156 0.99 8.46 -3.18
C GLY A 156 0.70 7.18 -2.41
N VAL A 157 0.01 6.21 -3.02
CA VAL A 157 -0.23 4.90 -2.38
C VAL A 157 1.07 4.14 -2.12
N ASN A 158 2.04 4.19 -3.04
CA ASN A 158 3.35 3.56 -2.83
C ASN A 158 4.09 4.17 -1.63
N ASN A 159 4.05 5.51 -1.48
CA ASN A 159 4.67 6.18 -0.34
C ASN A 159 3.96 5.81 0.98
N VAL A 160 2.63 5.82 0.98
CA VAL A 160 1.84 5.35 2.13
C VAL A 160 2.17 3.89 2.46
N ALA A 161 2.23 3.01 1.46
CA ALA A 161 2.56 1.60 1.67
C ALA A 161 3.97 1.41 2.26
N LEU A 162 4.94 2.23 1.84
CA LEU A 162 6.30 2.18 2.37
C LEU A 162 6.34 2.51 3.87
N TRP A 163 5.53 3.45 4.31
CA TRP A 163 5.53 3.92 5.70
C TRP A 163 4.66 3.08 6.63
N ILE A 164 3.48 2.69 6.18
CA ILE A 164 2.48 2.06 7.05
C ILE A 164 2.02 0.66 6.60
N GLY A 165 2.45 0.23 5.43
CA GLY A 165 2.13 -1.11 4.96
C GLY A 165 2.90 -2.20 5.71
N LYS A 166 2.34 -3.41 5.76
CA LYS A 166 3.01 -4.60 6.28
C LYS A 166 3.81 -5.27 5.17
N LYS A 167 5.01 -5.74 5.46
CA LYS A 167 5.79 -6.50 4.47
C LYS A 167 5.04 -7.77 4.06
N ALA A 168 4.88 -7.96 2.77
CA ALA A 168 4.11 -9.08 2.21
C ALA A 168 4.77 -10.44 2.49
N SER A 169 6.01 -10.59 2.05
CA SER A 169 6.79 -11.81 2.23
C SER A 169 8.27 -11.55 1.95
N LYS A 170 9.11 -12.57 2.15
CA LYS A 170 10.52 -12.52 1.75
C LYS A 170 10.71 -12.39 0.23
N TYR A 171 9.73 -12.80 -0.57
CA TYR A 171 9.78 -12.75 -2.04
C TYR A 171 9.38 -11.39 -2.62
N VAL A 172 8.81 -10.51 -1.80
CA VAL A 172 8.43 -9.15 -2.22
C VAL A 172 8.91 -8.14 -1.16
N PRO A 173 10.21 -8.11 -0.82
CA PRO A 173 10.72 -7.39 0.34
C PRO A 173 10.58 -5.87 0.26
N PHE A 174 10.35 -5.34 -0.94
CA PHE A 174 10.21 -3.90 -1.18
C PHE A 174 8.77 -3.43 -1.31
N ILE A 175 7.82 -4.37 -1.28
CA ILE A 175 6.39 -4.04 -1.36
C ILE A 175 5.77 -4.31 0.01
N ASN A 176 5.40 -3.24 0.70
CA ASN A 176 4.54 -3.33 1.85
C ASN A 176 3.11 -3.48 1.34
N ILE A 177 2.45 -4.54 1.75
CA ILE A 177 1.06 -4.80 1.39
C ILE A 177 0.08 -4.24 2.41
N ALA A 178 -1.16 -4.12 1.95
CA ALA A 178 -2.30 -3.76 2.78
C ALA A 178 -2.06 -2.51 3.66
N PRO A 179 -1.55 -1.39 3.09
CA PRO A 179 -1.68 -0.12 3.77
C PRO A 179 -3.17 0.15 3.99
N VAL A 180 -3.53 0.59 5.18
CA VAL A 180 -4.92 0.92 5.51
C VAL A 180 -5.11 2.41 5.34
N VAL A 181 -6.01 2.80 4.44
CA VAL A 181 -6.34 4.18 4.16
C VAL A 181 -7.84 4.39 4.32
N ALA A 182 -8.21 5.38 5.07
CA ALA A 182 -9.61 5.70 5.32
C ALA A 182 -9.92 7.15 4.94
N GLY A 183 -11.17 7.44 4.65
CA GLY A 183 -11.66 8.79 4.44
C GLY A 183 -12.91 9.02 5.27
N THR A 184 -12.85 9.94 6.22
CA THR A 184 -13.97 10.25 7.11
C THR A 184 -15.13 10.91 6.36
N ASN A 185 -14.83 11.75 5.36
CA ASN A 185 -15.82 12.28 4.42
C ASN A 185 -15.74 11.61 3.04
N GLY A 186 -15.16 10.43 2.98
CA GLY A 186 -14.99 9.63 1.77
C GLY A 186 -13.55 9.52 1.29
N ILE A 187 -13.36 8.66 0.31
CA ILE A 187 -12.11 8.53 -0.45
C ILE A 187 -12.41 8.87 -1.90
N SER A 188 -11.53 9.64 -2.55
CA SER A 188 -11.62 9.87 -3.98
C SER A 188 -11.75 8.52 -4.72
N PRO A 189 -12.76 8.32 -5.60
CA PRO A 189 -13.04 7.02 -6.20
C PRO A 189 -11.83 6.41 -6.93
N ILE A 190 -11.06 7.26 -7.63
CA ILE A 190 -9.88 6.80 -8.36
C ILE A 190 -8.74 6.47 -7.39
N PHE A 191 -8.59 7.19 -6.28
CA PHE A 191 -7.61 6.86 -5.26
C PHE A 191 -7.98 5.55 -4.54
N LEU A 192 -9.25 5.35 -4.21
CA LEU A 192 -9.77 4.11 -3.64
C LEU A 192 -9.49 2.90 -4.54
N THR A 193 -9.71 3.06 -5.85
CA THR A 193 -9.37 2.03 -6.83
C THR A 193 -7.87 1.75 -6.83
N THR A 194 -7.04 2.80 -6.80
CA THR A 194 -5.58 2.67 -6.78
C THR A 194 -5.11 1.94 -5.51
N VAL A 195 -5.67 2.27 -4.35
CA VAL A 195 -5.39 1.54 -3.09
C VAL A 195 -5.69 0.04 -3.26
N GLY A 196 -6.85 -0.30 -3.82
CA GLY A 196 -7.25 -1.70 -4.03
C GLY A 196 -6.33 -2.45 -4.99
N VAL A 197 -6.00 -1.88 -6.15
CA VAL A 197 -5.14 -2.55 -7.16
C VAL A 197 -3.68 -2.66 -6.73
N THR A 198 -3.26 -1.89 -5.75
CA THR A 198 -1.92 -2.00 -5.13
C THR A 198 -1.91 -2.93 -3.91
N GLY A 199 -3.01 -3.59 -3.60
CA GLY A 199 -3.12 -4.52 -2.49
C GLY A 199 -3.39 -3.85 -1.13
N GLY A 200 -3.79 -2.58 -1.13
CA GLY A 200 -4.16 -1.85 0.08
C GLY A 200 -5.62 -2.04 0.49
N ILE A 201 -5.94 -1.66 1.72
CA ILE A 201 -7.28 -1.62 2.28
C ILE A 201 -7.78 -0.18 2.26
N GLY A 202 -8.76 0.12 1.42
CA GLY A 202 -9.39 1.42 1.35
C GLY A 202 -10.76 1.41 2.05
N LEU A 203 -10.93 2.23 3.08
CA LEU A 203 -12.13 2.32 3.90
C LEU A 203 -12.84 3.65 3.66
N ASP A 204 -13.90 3.62 2.87
CA ASP A 204 -14.77 4.78 2.63
C ASP A 204 -15.74 4.90 3.82
N LEU A 205 -15.29 5.58 4.88
CA LEU A 205 -16.01 5.63 6.17
C LEU A 205 -17.29 6.43 6.04
N LYS A 206 -17.24 7.63 5.44
CA LYS A 206 -18.40 8.54 5.30
C LYS A 206 -19.14 8.71 6.63
N ASN A 207 -18.40 8.95 7.71
CA ASN A 207 -18.95 9.12 9.04
C ASN A 207 -19.45 10.54 9.33
N TRP A 208 -19.33 11.43 8.36
CA TRP A 208 -19.96 12.75 8.37
C TRP A 208 -21.25 12.72 7.57
N VAL A 209 -22.36 13.05 8.20
CA VAL A 209 -23.70 13.03 7.61
C VAL A 209 -24.37 14.39 7.76
N LYS A 210 -25.33 14.66 6.89
CA LYS A 210 -26.15 15.88 7.01
C LYS A 210 -26.99 15.78 8.27
N LYS A 211 -26.79 16.75 9.15
CA LYS A 211 -27.59 16.87 10.39
C LYS A 211 -29.04 17.14 10.04
N LYS A 212 -29.93 16.46 10.74
CA LYS A 212 -31.38 16.59 10.55
C LYS A 212 -32.05 17.15 11.80
N ASP A 213 -33.11 17.91 11.57
CA ASP A 213 -34.02 18.32 12.61
C ASP A 213 -34.94 17.15 13.07
N PRO A 214 -35.76 17.29 14.15
CA PRO A 214 -36.69 16.25 14.58
C PRO A 214 -37.72 15.85 13.52
N GLU A 215 -38.01 16.72 12.57
CA GLU A 215 -38.95 16.50 11.46
C GLU A 215 -38.25 15.77 10.27
N GLY A 216 -36.93 15.58 10.32
CA GLY A 216 -36.16 14.87 9.31
C GLY A 216 -35.62 15.75 8.17
N ASN A 217 -35.79 17.07 8.23
CA ASN A 217 -35.23 18.00 7.24
C ASN A 217 -33.75 18.24 7.51
N THR A 218 -32.97 18.49 6.43
CA THR A 218 -31.55 18.86 6.58
C THR A 218 -31.44 20.26 7.18
N ILE A 219 -30.68 20.38 8.26
CA ILE A 219 -30.35 21.69 8.86
C ILE A 219 -29.34 22.39 7.93
N ILE A 220 -29.66 23.63 7.58
CA ILE A 220 -28.82 24.48 6.73
C ILE A 220 -28.25 25.60 7.61
N ASP A 221 -27.00 25.96 7.40
CA ASP A 221 -26.33 27.05 8.10
C ASP A 221 -26.68 28.43 7.48
N GLN A 222 -26.07 29.49 8.01
CA GLN A 222 -26.31 30.88 7.56
C GLN A 222 -25.80 31.16 6.14
N ASP A 223 -24.92 30.29 5.61
CA ASP A 223 -24.34 30.42 4.27
C ASP A 223 -25.12 29.55 3.25
N GLY A 224 -26.15 28.85 3.68
CA GLY A 224 -27.00 28.00 2.85
C GLY A 224 -26.46 26.58 2.65
N GLU A 225 -25.44 26.18 3.41
CA GLU A 225 -24.82 24.86 3.30
C GLU A 225 -25.35 23.89 4.37
N PRO A 226 -25.43 22.59 4.07
CA PRO A 226 -25.83 21.57 5.03
C PRO A 226 -24.90 21.50 6.22
N VAL A 227 -25.42 21.65 7.42
CA VAL A 227 -24.69 21.35 8.65
C VAL A 227 -24.38 19.86 8.68
N LEU A 228 -23.09 19.51 8.90
CA LEU A 228 -22.66 18.13 9.03
C LEU A 228 -22.49 17.77 10.50
N GLU A 229 -22.80 16.53 10.83
CA GLU A 229 -22.51 15.93 12.13
C GLU A 229 -21.71 14.63 11.95
N GLU A 230 -20.82 14.37 12.90
CA GLU A 230 -19.99 13.18 12.92
C GLU A 230 -20.72 12.04 13.66
N ILE A 231 -20.92 10.90 13.00
CA ILE A 231 -21.59 9.74 13.61
C ILE A 231 -20.68 9.12 14.68
N TYR A 232 -19.37 9.06 14.43
CA TYR A 232 -18.36 8.62 15.38
C TYR A 232 -17.04 9.32 15.09
N GLU A 233 -16.33 9.66 16.14
CA GLU A 233 -15.07 10.41 16.03
C GLU A 233 -13.91 9.51 15.57
N VAL A 234 -13.02 10.08 14.76
CA VAL A 234 -11.75 9.47 14.34
C VAL A 234 -10.60 10.42 14.62
N LYS A 235 -9.84 10.12 15.66
CA LYS A 235 -8.66 10.90 16.08
C LYS A 235 -7.38 10.08 15.93
N THR A 236 -6.25 10.75 15.84
CA THR A 236 -4.94 10.10 15.95
C THR A 236 -4.83 9.38 17.29
N GLY A 237 -4.50 8.09 17.24
CA GLY A 237 -4.43 7.22 18.40
C GLY A 237 -5.67 6.37 18.65
N ASP A 238 -6.81 6.66 18.02
CA ASP A 238 -7.99 5.80 18.12
C ASP A 238 -7.72 4.41 17.53
N VAL A 239 -8.17 3.38 18.21
CA VAL A 239 -8.02 1.98 17.79
C VAL A 239 -9.32 1.46 17.21
N PHE A 240 -9.19 0.79 16.06
CA PHE A 240 -10.29 0.11 15.38
C PHE A 240 -9.90 -1.34 15.10
N THR A 241 -10.91 -2.20 15.00
CA THR A 241 -10.74 -3.59 14.55
C THR A 241 -11.48 -3.79 13.23
N ILE A 242 -10.75 -4.23 12.21
CA ILE A 242 -11.32 -4.64 10.93
C ILE A 242 -11.50 -6.16 10.99
N ASN A 243 -12.73 -6.65 11.02
CA ASN A 243 -13.01 -8.06 10.83
C ASN A 243 -13.16 -8.33 9.32
N THR A 244 -12.18 -9.03 8.73
CA THR A 244 -12.11 -9.27 7.28
C THR A 244 -13.10 -10.31 6.81
N LYS A 245 -13.49 -11.24 7.69
CA LYS A 245 -14.46 -12.31 7.42
C LYS A 245 -15.90 -11.77 7.46
N GLU A 246 -16.24 -11.03 8.50
CA GLU A 246 -17.53 -10.36 8.62
C GLU A 246 -17.62 -9.12 7.72
N LYS A 247 -16.48 -8.58 7.30
CA LYS A 247 -16.34 -7.35 6.49
C LYS A 247 -16.91 -6.13 7.21
N LYS A 248 -16.55 -6.01 8.47
CA LYS A 248 -17.03 -4.96 9.37
C LYS A 248 -15.88 -4.24 10.05
N LEU A 249 -16.11 -2.96 10.36
CA LEU A 249 -15.23 -2.13 11.17
C LEU A 249 -15.87 -1.89 12.53
N TYR A 250 -15.07 -2.07 13.57
CA TYR A 250 -15.46 -1.87 14.97
C TYR A 250 -14.61 -0.79 15.63
N LYS A 251 -15.22 0.00 16.50
CA LYS A 251 -14.55 0.89 17.46
C LYS A 251 -15.05 0.54 18.84
N ASP A 252 -14.15 0.27 19.79
CA ASP A 252 -14.52 -0.12 21.17
C ASP A 252 -15.53 -1.29 21.25
N GLY A 253 -15.39 -2.25 20.36
CA GLY A 253 -16.28 -3.41 20.25
C GLY A 253 -17.63 -3.14 19.60
N ILE A 254 -17.92 -1.89 19.22
CA ILE A 254 -19.18 -1.50 18.57
C ILE A 254 -18.96 -1.44 17.06
N GLN A 255 -19.84 -2.11 16.30
CA GLN A 255 -19.79 -2.01 14.83
C GLN A 255 -20.11 -0.57 14.41
N VAL A 256 -19.17 0.07 13.71
CA VAL A 256 -19.33 1.45 13.22
C VAL A 256 -19.56 1.50 11.71
N LYS A 257 -19.09 0.49 10.95
CA LYS A 257 -19.24 0.50 9.48
C LYS A 257 -19.24 -0.91 8.89
N ASP A 258 -20.04 -1.10 7.82
CA ASP A 258 -19.86 -2.18 6.87
C ASP A 258 -18.77 -1.80 5.87
N VAL A 259 -17.76 -2.66 5.73
CA VAL A 259 -16.59 -2.44 4.85
C VAL A 259 -16.47 -3.50 3.77
N SER A 260 -17.55 -4.18 3.44
CA SER A 260 -17.60 -5.27 2.44
C SER A 260 -17.02 -4.87 1.08
N ALA A 261 -17.18 -3.60 0.69
CA ALA A 261 -16.60 -3.06 -0.53
C ALA A 261 -15.06 -3.07 -0.58
N ALA A 262 -14.38 -3.11 0.59
CA ALA A 262 -12.93 -3.26 0.68
C ALA A 262 -12.46 -4.72 0.55
N PHE A 263 -13.34 -5.70 0.78
CA PHE A 263 -13.01 -7.13 0.86
C PHE A 263 -13.77 -7.97 -0.19
N THR A 264 -13.81 -7.49 -1.42
CA THR A 264 -14.25 -8.33 -2.54
C THR A 264 -13.24 -9.44 -2.82
N PRO A 265 -13.64 -10.60 -3.40
CA PRO A 265 -12.70 -11.69 -3.69
C PRO A 265 -11.46 -11.23 -4.47
N GLN A 266 -11.65 -10.36 -5.48
CA GLN A 266 -10.55 -9.81 -6.27
C GLN A 266 -9.61 -8.92 -5.46
N LYS A 267 -10.14 -8.04 -4.59
CA LYS A 267 -9.31 -7.20 -3.73
C LYS A 267 -8.53 -8.03 -2.71
N MET A 268 -9.14 -9.07 -2.16
CA MET A 268 -8.46 -10.00 -1.25
C MET A 268 -7.32 -10.73 -1.96
N GLU A 269 -7.51 -11.15 -3.22
CA GLU A 269 -6.44 -11.72 -4.04
C GLU A 269 -5.29 -10.71 -4.23
N PHE A 270 -5.61 -9.45 -4.53
CA PHE A 270 -4.61 -8.38 -4.66
C PHE A 270 -3.89 -8.11 -3.32
N MET A 271 -4.59 -8.13 -2.19
CA MET A 271 -3.98 -7.96 -0.87
C MET A 271 -2.93 -9.04 -0.60
N LYS A 272 -3.27 -10.31 -0.85
CA LYS A 272 -2.37 -11.45 -0.68
C LYS A 272 -1.14 -11.33 -1.58
N ALA A 273 -1.34 -10.99 -2.84
CA ALA A 273 -0.28 -10.93 -3.85
C ALA A 273 0.59 -9.65 -3.79
N GLY A 274 0.19 -8.64 -3.02
CA GLY A 274 0.86 -7.34 -3.03
C GLY A 274 0.53 -6.49 -4.26
N GLY A 275 -0.64 -6.73 -4.88
CA GLY A 275 -1.19 -5.93 -5.96
C GLY A 275 -1.62 -6.74 -7.19
N SER A 276 -2.33 -6.05 -8.07
CA SER A 276 -2.90 -6.66 -9.29
C SER A 276 -1.83 -7.18 -10.27
N TYR A 277 -0.70 -6.49 -10.35
CA TYR A 277 0.40 -6.93 -11.24
C TYR A 277 0.95 -8.29 -10.83
N ALA A 278 1.19 -8.51 -9.53
CA ALA A 278 1.67 -9.79 -9.02
C ALA A 278 0.69 -10.92 -9.35
N VAL A 279 -0.62 -10.66 -9.24
CA VAL A 279 -1.66 -11.62 -9.62
C VAL A 279 -1.62 -11.95 -11.11
N VAL A 280 -1.53 -10.93 -11.98
CA VAL A 280 -1.47 -11.14 -13.43
C VAL A 280 -0.25 -11.96 -13.83
N PHE A 281 0.92 -11.63 -13.27
CA PHE A 281 2.17 -12.35 -13.52
C PHE A 281 2.11 -13.78 -12.97
N GLY A 282 1.68 -13.94 -11.74
CA GLY A 282 1.57 -15.26 -11.12
C GLY A 282 0.68 -16.21 -11.94
N LYS A 283 -0.50 -15.72 -12.40
CA LYS A 283 -1.40 -16.51 -13.25
C LYS A 283 -0.85 -16.83 -14.65
N LYS A 284 0.09 -16.04 -15.15
CA LYS A 284 0.74 -16.34 -16.43
C LYS A 284 1.87 -17.35 -16.32
N LEU A 285 2.49 -17.42 -15.15
CA LEU A 285 3.59 -18.35 -14.88
C LEU A 285 3.09 -19.75 -14.46
N GLN A 286 1.89 -19.85 -13.92
CA GLN A 286 1.22 -21.11 -13.62
C GLN A 286 0.58 -21.75 -14.85
#